data_1a9240c64bf6f52e6939240c5f898ab4
#
_entry.id   1a9240c64bf6f52e6939240c5f898ab4
#
_cell.length_a   1.000
_cell.length_b   1.000
_cell.length_c   1.000
_cell.angle_alpha   90.00
_cell.angle_beta   90.00
_cell.angle_gamma   90.00
#
_symmetry.space_group_name_H-M   'P 1'
#
loop_
_entity.id
_entity.type
_entity.pdbx_description
1 polymer ?
#
loop_
_entity_poly.entity_id
_entity_poly.type
_entity_poly.pdbx_seq_one_letter_code
_entity_poly.pdbx_strand_id
1 'polypeptide(L)'
;MAFSTAGGGPLRAEINITPMIDILLVLIIVFMVVVSMSQPKGLKAQIPQPAPDKPQPQPERTIIIQVAWLGDKRVPSLKINDENVSWEKLHDRLSEIFVQRMERVAFIRGDDDVDFQYVADAISIARVSGVDRVGLLTKDLRLPAD
;
A
#
# COMPACT_ATOMS: atom_id res chain seq x y z
N MET A 1 -27.82 -73.65 11.41
CA MET A 1 -27.15 -72.73 10.47
C MET A 1 -26.10 -71.96 11.20
N ALA A 2 -24.87 -72.40 11.08
CA ALA A 2 -23.76 -71.67 11.65
C ALA A 2 -23.45 -70.47 10.72
N PHE A 3 -23.76 -69.30 11.13
CA PHE A 3 -23.14 -68.15 10.56
C PHE A 3 -21.70 -68.13 11.00
N SER A 4 -20.86 -68.67 10.14
CA SER A 4 -19.46 -68.50 10.32
C SER A 4 -19.16 -67.03 10.14
N THR A 5 -19.07 -66.33 11.19
CA THR A 5 -18.35 -65.10 11.27
C THR A 5 -16.86 -65.45 11.24
N ALA A 6 -16.45 -66.05 10.14
CA ALA A 6 -15.04 -66.23 9.84
C ALA A 6 -14.51 -64.81 9.59
N GLY A 7 -13.85 -64.30 10.53
CA GLY A 7 -13.24 -63.03 10.39
C GLY A 7 -13.21 -62.25 11.72
N GLY A 8 -12.78 -62.96 12.77
CA GLY A 8 -12.42 -62.31 14.01
C GLY A 8 -11.15 -61.45 13.91
N GLY A 9 -10.93 -60.84 12.78
CA GLY A 9 -9.91 -59.80 12.69
C GLY A 9 -10.47 -58.52 13.29
N PRO A 10 -9.64 -57.64 13.87
CA PRO A 10 -10.09 -56.35 14.32
C PRO A 10 -10.76 -55.65 13.13
N LEU A 11 -12.00 -55.19 13.31
CA LEU A 11 -12.70 -54.37 12.35
C LEU A 11 -11.83 -53.15 12.08
N ARG A 12 -10.96 -53.28 11.10
CA ARG A 12 -10.25 -52.14 10.56
C ARG A 12 -11.28 -51.37 9.78
N ALA A 13 -11.86 -50.38 10.44
CA ALA A 13 -12.57 -49.34 9.77
C ALA A 13 -11.52 -48.58 8.93
N GLU A 14 -11.31 -49.04 7.74
CA GLU A 14 -10.50 -48.31 6.78
C GLU A 14 -11.27 -47.11 6.36
N ILE A 15 -10.94 -45.97 6.99
CA ILE A 15 -11.48 -44.69 6.60
C ILE A 15 -10.88 -44.38 5.22
N ASN A 16 -11.78 -44.31 4.24
CA ASN A 16 -11.35 -43.85 2.91
C ASN A 16 -11.05 -42.36 3.01
N ILE A 17 -9.77 -42.02 2.99
CA ILE A 17 -9.30 -40.64 3.08
C ILE A 17 -9.35 -39.87 1.74
N THR A 18 -9.66 -40.54 0.65
CA THR A 18 -9.71 -39.94 -0.69
C THR A 18 -10.64 -38.75 -0.78
N PRO A 19 -11.90 -38.80 -0.26
CA PRO A 19 -12.76 -37.62 -0.25
C PRO A 19 -12.23 -36.46 0.61
N MET A 20 -11.51 -36.78 1.68
CA MET A 20 -10.91 -35.79 2.55
C MET A 20 -9.73 -35.08 1.87
N ILE A 21 -8.91 -35.83 1.14
CA ILE A 21 -7.79 -35.27 0.37
C ILE A 21 -8.32 -34.36 -0.74
N ASP A 22 -9.39 -34.73 -1.40
CA ASP A 22 -9.99 -33.94 -2.46
C ASP A 22 -10.50 -32.58 -1.93
N ILE A 23 -11.22 -32.59 -0.81
CA ILE A 23 -11.65 -31.36 -0.15
C ILE A 23 -10.46 -30.50 0.26
N LEU A 24 -9.42 -31.10 0.83
CA LEU A 24 -8.22 -30.39 1.23
C LEU A 24 -7.51 -29.76 0.02
N LEU A 25 -7.41 -30.49 -1.07
CA LEU A 25 -6.79 -29.99 -2.31
C LEU A 25 -7.58 -28.80 -2.88
N VAL A 26 -8.90 -28.91 -2.93
CA VAL A 26 -9.76 -27.80 -3.39
C VAL A 26 -9.62 -26.58 -2.49
N LEU A 27 -9.58 -26.77 -1.17
CA LEU A 27 -9.36 -25.67 -0.23
C LEU A 27 -8.01 -24.99 -0.43
N ILE A 28 -6.95 -25.73 -0.68
CA ILE A 28 -5.62 -25.19 -0.94
C ILE A 28 -5.64 -24.36 -2.23
N ILE A 29 -6.24 -24.85 -3.29
CA ILE A 29 -6.35 -24.13 -4.56
C ILE A 29 -7.15 -22.84 -4.40
N VAL A 30 -8.31 -22.92 -3.76
CA VAL A 30 -9.17 -21.76 -3.50
C VAL A 30 -8.43 -20.74 -2.65
N PHE A 31 -7.75 -21.18 -1.60
CA PHE A 31 -6.97 -20.32 -0.74
C PHE A 31 -5.83 -19.62 -1.50
N MET A 32 -5.12 -20.35 -2.35
CA MET A 32 -4.06 -19.80 -3.18
C MET A 32 -4.60 -18.75 -4.15
N VAL A 33 -5.73 -19.01 -4.78
CA VAL A 33 -6.38 -18.03 -5.67
C VAL A 33 -6.82 -16.79 -4.90
N VAL A 34 -7.49 -16.97 -3.76
CA VAL A 34 -7.94 -15.85 -2.93
C VAL A 34 -6.76 -15.00 -2.44
N VAL A 35 -5.67 -15.64 -1.99
CA VAL A 35 -4.46 -14.93 -1.57
C VAL A 35 -3.82 -14.19 -2.74
N SER A 36 -3.79 -14.78 -3.93
CA SER A 36 -3.26 -14.12 -5.13
C SER A 36 -4.08 -12.90 -5.54
N MET A 37 -5.42 -12.99 -5.41
CA MET A 37 -6.31 -11.86 -5.70
C MET A 37 -6.31 -10.82 -4.57
N SER A 38 -6.08 -11.25 -3.35
CA SER A 38 -6.02 -10.42 -2.15
C SER A 38 -4.62 -9.82 -1.94
N GLN A 39 -3.70 -10.00 -2.90
CA GLN A 39 -2.48 -9.24 -2.80
C GLN A 39 -2.92 -7.78 -2.66
N PRO A 40 -2.80 -7.22 -1.47
CA PRO A 40 -2.94 -5.80 -1.37
C PRO A 40 -1.97 -5.29 -2.43
N LYS A 41 -2.43 -4.45 -3.30
CA LYS A 41 -1.54 -3.56 -4.00
C LYS A 41 -0.92 -2.71 -2.90
N GLY A 42 -0.16 -3.42 -2.07
CA GLY A 42 0.58 -2.86 -0.97
C GLY A 42 1.39 -1.79 -1.63
N LEU A 43 1.19 -0.61 -1.19
CA LEU A 43 2.10 0.47 -1.44
C LEU A 43 3.48 -0.19 -1.31
N LYS A 44 4.11 -0.45 -2.45
CA LYS A 44 5.53 -0.73 -2.43
C LYS A 44 6.12 0.56 -1.88
N ALA A 45 6.21 0.63 -0.56
CA ALA A 45 7.03 1.63 0.06
C ALA A 45 8.44 1.33 -0.44
N GLN A 46 8.81 1.94 -1.53
CA GLN A 46 10.19 2.00 -1.90
C GLN A 46 10.83 2.84 -0.82
N ILE A 47 11.37 2.15 0.17
CA ILE A 47 12.28 2.78 1.10
C ILE A 47 13.43 3.27 0.23
N PRO A 48 13.63 4.57 0.08
CA PRO A 48 14.78 5.06 -0.66
C PRO A 48 16.01 4.53 0.07
N GLN A 49 16.67 3.57 -0.57
CA GLN A 49 17.98 3.13 -0.08
C GLN A 49 18.93 4.32 -0.24
N PRO A 50 19.79 4.57 0.75
CA PRO A 50 20.80 5.60 0.60
C PRO A 50 21.60 5.29 -0.67
N ALA A 51 21.53 6.20 -1.62
CA ALA A 51 22.21 6.04 -2.89
C ALA A 51 23.72 5.99 -2.67
N PRO A 52 24.42 5.01 -3.23
CA PRO A 52 25.88 5.05 -3.26
C PRO A 52 26.33 6.29 -4.04
N ASP A 53 27.38 6.92 -3.59
CA ASP A 53 27.98 8.19 -4.06
C ASP A 53 28.36 8.25 -5.56
N LYS A 54 27.45 7.92 -6.43
CA LYS A 54 27.65 8.17 -7.88
C LYS A 54 26.69 9.26 -8.31
N PRO A 55 27.18 10.26 -9.05
CA PRO A 55 26.29 11.24 -9.68
C PRO A 55 25.43 10.53 -10.72
N GLN A 56 24.34 9.97 -10.26
CA GLN A 56 23.30 9.50 -11.17
C GLN A 56 22.58 10.72 -11.74
N PRO A 57 22.14 10.65 -13.01
CA PRO A 57 21.22 11.65 -13.52
C PRO A 57 20.08 11.74 -12.49
N GLN A 58 19.84 12.94 -12.02
CA GLN A 58 18.94 13.21 -10.89
C GLN A 58 17.68 12.37 -11.04
N PRO A 59 17.43 11.44 -10.11
CA PRO A 59 16.17 10.73 -10.11
C PRO A 59 15.08 11.79 -10.08
N GLU A 60 14.08 11.64 -10.89
CA GLU A 60 12.92 12.53 -10.87
C GLU A 60 12.55 12.78 -9.41
N ARG A 61 12.64 14.02 -8.99
CA ARG A 61 12.49 14.38 -7.58
C ARG A 61 11.20 13.78 -7.05
N THR A 62 11.31 12.98 -6.03
CA THR A 62 10.17 12.43 -5.34
C THR A 62 9.21 13.57 -4.97
N ILE A 63 7.96 13.44 -5.32
CA ILE A 63 6.94 14.43 -4.96
C ILE A 63 6.51 14.19 -3.53
N ILE A 64 6.78 15.16 -2.68
CA ILE A 64 6.37 15.16 -1.28
C ILE A 64 5.38 16.29 -1.05
N ILE A 65 4.18 15.92 -0.64
CA ILE A 65 3.13 16.86 -0.27
C ILE A 65 3.18 17.00 1.26
N GLN A 66 3.52 18.18 1.74
CA GLN A 66 3.54 18.47 3.17
C GLN A 66 2.28 19.21 3.56
N VAL A 67 1.63 18.74 4.62
CA VAL A 67 0.49 19.39 5.25
C VAL A 67 0.93 19.87 6.62
N ALA A 68 1.03 21.15 6.82
CA ALA A 68 1.55 21.73 8.05
C ALA A 68 0.76 22.98 8.45
N TRP A 69 0.65 23.22 9.75
CA TRP A 69 0.11 24.48 10.26
C TRP A 69 1.15 25.59 10.10
N LEU A 70 0.79 26.62 9.36
CA LEU A 70 1.57 27.84 9.20
C LEU A 70 0.75 29.05 9.69
N GLY A 71 1.00 29.43 10.94
CA GLY A 71 0.35 30.60 11.56
C GLY A 71 -1.11 30.35 11.95
N ASP A 72 -1.84 31.45 12.20
CA ASP A 72 -3.22 31.45 12.69
C ASP A 72 -4.29 31.14 11.63
N LYS A 73 -3.94 30.45 10.58
CA LYS A 73 -4.88 30.09 9.54
C LYS A 73 -5.78 28.93 10.01
N ARG A 74 -7.05 29.00 9.66
CA ARG A 74 -8.04 27.95 9.99
C ARG A 74 -7.81 26.64 9.23
N VAL A 75 -6.99 26.66 8.19
CA VAL A 75 -6.71 25.55 7.31
C VAL A 75 -5.21 25.37 7.20
N PRO A 76 -4.70 24.13 7.33
CA PRO A 76 -3.27 23.89 7.19
C PRO A 76 -2.76 24.27 5.80
N SER A 77 -1.53 24.68 5.73
CA SER A 77 -0.86 25.00 4.46
C SER A 77 -0.37 23.74 3.79
N LEU A 78 -0.37 23.76 2.46
CA LEU A 78 0.18 22.70 1.62
C LEU A 78 1.47 23.15 0.96
N LYS A 79 2.44 22.26 0.95
CA LYS A 79 3.67 22.45 0.18
C LYS A 79 3.92 21.21 -0.69
N ILE A 80 4.25 21.43 -1.94
CA ILE A 80 4.77 20.38 -2.83
C ILE A 80 6.27 20.59 -2.92
N ASN A 81 7.03 19.66 -2.33
CA ASN A 81 8.45 19.83 -2.09
C ASN A 81 8.74 21.12 -1.31
N ASP A 82 9.20 22.16 -1.96
CA ASP A 82 9.48 23.46 -1.34
C ASP A 82 8.53 24.57 -1.81
N GLU A 83 7.56 24.25 -2.66
CA GLU A 83 6.63 25.19 -3.23
C GLU A 83 5.32 25.25 -2.42
N ASN A 84 4.92 26.44 -1.99
CA ASN A 84 3.63 26.63 -1.33
C ASN A 84 2.49 26.56 -2.35
N VAL A 85 1.52 25.70 -2.09
CA VAL A 85 0.36 25.51 -2.96
C VAL A 85 -0.91 25.64 -2.15
N SER A 86 -1.92 26.32 -2.70
CA SER A 86 -3.25 26.36 -2.08
C SER A 86 -4.02 25.08 -2.33
N TRP A 87 -4.98 24.76 -1.45
CA TRP A 87 -5.86 23.61 -1.59
C TRP A 87 -6.60 23.56 -2.94
N GLU A 88 -7.00 24.71 -3.44
CA GLU A 88 -7.72 24.84 -4.70
C GLU A 88 -6.83 24.53 -5.92
N LYS A 89 -5.56 24.88 -5.84
CA LYS A 89 -4.60 24.69 -6.92
C LYS A 89 -3.84 23.38 -6.85
N LEU A 90 -4.01 22.61 -5.76
CA LEU A 90 -3.29 21.36 -5.55
C LEU A 90 -3.55 20.35 -6.68
N HIS A 91 -4.81 20.20 -7.07
CA HIS A 91 -5.21 19.31 -8.15
C HIS A 91 -4.55 19.68 -9.48
N ASP A 92 -4.65 20.94 -9.86
CA ASP A 92 -4.11 21.43 -11.13
C ASP A 92 -2.58 21.30 -11.17
N ARG A 93 -1.93 21.65 -10.07
CA ARG A 93 -0.48 21.56 -9.96
C ARG A 93 0.03 20.14 -9.99
N LEU A 94 -0.62 19.22 -9.30
CA LEU A 94 -0.28 17.80 -9.33
C LEU A 94 -0.51 17.20 -10.72
N SER A 95 -1.62 17.53 -11.37
CA SER A 95 -1.91 17.08 -12.73
C SER A 95 -0.83 17.54 -13.71
N GLU A 96 -0.41 18.79 -13.63
CA GLU A 96 0.67 19.34 -14.45
C GLU A 96 2.00 18.60 -14.23
N ILE A 97 2.35 18.34 -12.98
CA ILE A 97 3.60 17.63 -12.63
C ILE A 97 3.56 16.19 -13.14
N PHE A 98 2.46 15.48 -12.95
CA PHE A 98 2.36 14.05 -13.28
C PHE A 98 2.10 13.78 -14.77
N VAL A 99 1.65 14.73 -15.55
CA VAL A 99 1.56 14.59 -17.01
C VAL A 99 2.93 14.30 -17.63
N GLN A 100 3.99 14.87 -17.08
CA GLN A 100 5.35 14.73 -17.60
C GLN A 100 6.13 13.57 -16.99
N ARG A 101 5.55 12.84 -16.05
CA ARG A 101 6.24 11.77 -15.33
C ARG A 101 5.71 10.39 -15.70
N MET A 102 6.63 9.45 -15.85
CA MET A 102 6.29 8.04 -16.05
C MET A 102 5.83 7.37 -14.74
N GLU A 103 6.48 7.70 -13.64
CA GLU A 103 6.09 7.20 -12.32
C GLU A 103 5.20 8.20 -11.59
N ARG A 104 4.00 7.78 -11.24
CA ARG A 104 3.01 8.60 -10.56
C ARG A 104 2.90 8.23 -9.10
N VAL A 105 3.98 8.50 -8.38
CA VAL A 105 4.09 8.24 -6.94
C VAL A 105 4.24 9.55 -6.20
N ALA A 106 3.42 9.76 -5.19
CA ALA A 106 3.51 10.90 -4.29
C ALA A 106 3.57 10.43 -2.83
N PHE A 107 4.32 11.13 -2.02
CA PHE A 107 4.35 10.93 -0.58
C PHE A 107 3.67 12.08 0.11
N ILE A 108 2.87 11.80 1.13
CA ILE A 108 2.19 12.80 1.92
C ILE A 108 2.75 12.76 3.33
N ARG A 109 3.17 13.91 3.80
CA ARG A 109 3.65 14.13 5.16
C ARG A 109 2.72 15.11 5.86
N GLY A 110 2.13 14.66 6.96
CA GLY A 110 1.37 15.52 7.87
C GLY A 110 2.17 15.83 9.12
N ASP A 111 2.07 17.04 9.64
CA ASP A 111 2.59 17.37 10.97
C ASP A 111 1.70 16.76 12.05
N ASP A 112 2.27 16.57 13.24
CA ASP A 112 1.58 15.95 14.38
C ASP A 112 0.34 16.74 14.82
N ASP A 113 0.35 18.04 14.63
CA ASP A 113 -0.74 18.96 15.00
C ASP A 113 -1.86 19.04 13.96
N VAL A 114 -1.70 18.36 12.83
CA VAL A 114 -2.68 18.39 11.73
C VAL A 114 -3.66 17.25 11.90
N ASP A 115 -4.96 17.56 11.85
CA ASP A 115 -6.00 16.56 11.85
C ASP A 115 -5.86 15.63 10.64
N PHE A 116 -6.03 14.34 10.88
CA PHE A 116 -5.94 13.31 9.82
C PHE A 116 -6.89 13.58 8.66
N GLN A 117 -8.00 14.27 8.89
CA GLN A 117 -8.95 14.63 7.84
C GLN A 117 -8.31 15.44 6.72
N TYR A 118 -7.45 16.40 7.05
CA TYR A 118 -6.72 17.18 6.05
C TYR A 118 -5.74 16.34 5.25
N VAL A 119 -5.09 15.39 5.91
CA VAL A 119 -4.21 14.43 5.24
C VAL A 119 -5.03 13.53 4.29
N ALA A 120 -6.18 13.07 4.72
CA ALA A 120 -7.09 12.28 3.90
C ALA A 120 -7.62 13.06 2.68
N ASP A 121 -7.94 14.33 2.86
CA ASP A 121 -8.35 15.22 1.76
C ASP A 121 -7.22 15.40 0.75
N ALA A 122 -5.99 15.60 1.22
CA ALA A 122 -4.81 15.67 0.36
C ALA A 122 -4.59 14.37 -0.43
N ILE A 123 -4.78 13.22 0.19
CA ILE A 123 -4.71 11.90 -0.48
C ILE A 123 -5.78 11.79 -1.56
N SER A 124 -7.00 12.22 -1.27
CA SER A 124 -8.12 12.17 -2.21
C SER A 124 -7.85 13.04 -3.43
N ILE A 125 -7.38 14.25 -3.21
CA ILE A 125 -7.02 15.18 -4.29
C ILE A 125 -5.86 14.62 -5.12
N ALA A 126 -4.84 14.05 -4.49
CA ALA A 126 -3.72 13.43 -5.18
C ALA A 126 -4.18 12.29 -6.10
N ARG A 127 -5.06 11.41 -5.61
CA ARG A 127 -5.61 10.31 -6.42
C ARG A 127 -6.41 10.80 -7.62
N VAL A 128 -7.24 11.81 -7.44
CA VAL A 128 -8.02 12.40 -8.54
C VAL A 128 -7.10 13.07 -9.56
N SER A 129 -5.96 13.59 -9.11
CA SER A 129 -4.96 14.22 -9.97
C SER A 129 -4.13 13.25 -10.82
N GLY A 130 -4.35 11.95 -10.65
CA GLY A 130 -3.69 10.91 -11.45
C GLY A 130 -2.52 10.24 -10.76
N VAL A 131 -2.38 10.37 -9.45
CA VAL A 131 -1.37 9.66 -8.67
C VAL A 131 -1.79 8.21 -8.50
N ASP A 132 -0.95 7.27 -8.96
CA ASP A 132 -1.24 5.84 -8.86
C ASP A 132 -0.97 5.29 -7.46
N ARG A 133 0.06 5.80 -6.80
CA ARG A 133 0.51 5.35 -5.48
C ARG A 133 0.76 6.54 -4.57
N VAL A 134 0.15 6.48 -3.40
CA VAL A 134 0.34 7.48 -2.35
C VAL A 134 0.99 6.80 -1.14
N GLY A 135 2.14 7.26 -0.73
CA GLY A 135 2.81 6.85 0.49
C GLY A 135 2.60 7.87 1.60
N LEU A 136 2.45 7.39 2.82
CA LEU A 136 2.42 8.25 4.00
C LEU A 136 3.80 8.26 4.65
N LEU A 137 4.33 9.46 4.89
CA LEU A 137 5.56 9.64 5.64
C LEU A 137 5.20 9.94 7.10
N THR A 138 5.63 9.07 7.98
CA THR A 138 5.55 9.31 9.42
C THR A 138 6.82 10.01 9.91
N LYS A 139 6.73 10.61 11.09
CA LYS A 139 7.84 11.36 11.71
C LYS A 139 9.11 10.53 11.90
N ASP A 140 8.95 9.22 12.07
CA ASP A 140 10.08 8.30 12.29
C ASP A 140 10.85 7.96 10.99
N LEU A 141 10.22 8.17 9.84
CA LEU A 141 10.88 8.07 8.55
C LEU A 141 11.49 9.43 8.18
N ARG A 142 12.58 9.77 8.84
CA ARG A 142 13.43 10.85 8.36
C ARG A 142 13.99 10.42 7.02
N LEU A 143 13.59 11.12 5.97
CA LEU A 143 14.40 11.11 4.76
C LEU A 143 15.82 11.51 5.19
N PRO A 144 16.84 10.75 4.78
CA PRO A 144 18.19 11.17 5.07
C PRO A 144 18.35 12.60 4.54
N ALA A 145 18.49 13.53 5.49
CA ALA A 145 18.88 14.88 5.15
C ALA A 145 20.25 14.81 4.49
N ASP A 146 20.42 15.49 3.40
CA ASP A 146 21.64 15.61 2.59
C ASP A 146 22.93 15.66 3.40
#